data_facbfce9550765ce1092eac04e1d2389
#
_entry.id   facbfce9550765ce1092eac04e1d2389
#
_cell.length_a   1.000
_cell.length_b   1.000
_cell.length_c   1.000
_cell.angle_alpha   90.00
_cell.angle_beta   90.00
_cell.angle_gamma   90.00
#
_symmetry.space_group_name_H-M   'P 1'
#
loop_
_entity.id
_entity.type
_entity.pdbx_description
1 polymer ?
#
loop_
_entity_poly.entity_id
_entity_poly.type
_entity_poly.pdbx_seq_one_letter_code
_entity_poly.pdbx_strand_id
1 'polypeptide(L)'
;VLVVLGRVLFIGGTAALFLFVCFVAMGIGASIIGAFVCALVVCLAVLRHRRSRQYMLLSTLAVAARRLMPLAPAVDAFADERWGLMGYRARRLAALLRSGVSLPDALLKTPGLVSWQAQATIRVGQETGALAQALEDVVSSHELHSPLWTQILGRVLYLFGLILCACMVATFMILRIAPEFQKIFEEFGCELPAVTQFAMATTHLLAQYWFLLFPFLLLFILWFFALCFQYMTGIRWNLPLVNRLARRLDTAVILEALALAAERKTDFQPQIATLARWYPVRAIRRRLNAVLGDVRSGLDWNRSLALRGLIKPAELAVFEAAGRAGNLAWALREMADSNRRRLNYRMLNAVQILFPFAILALGATVMIFVVSYFLPLIKLIDALS
;
A
#
# COMPACT_ATOMS: atom_id res chain seq x y z
N VAL A 1 -11.32 -4.83 23.11
CA VAL A 1 -12.37 -4.04 22.41
C VAL A 1 -12.42 -2.63 22.97
N LEU A 2 -12.52 -2.41 24.29
CA LEU A 2 -12.57 -1.08 24.93
C LEU A 2 -11.34 -0.22 24.59
N VAL A 3 -10.14 -0.78 24.60
CA VAL A 3 -8.89 -0.05 24.29
C VAL A 3 -8.82 0.36 22.80
N VAL A 4 -9.33 -0.48 21.89
CA VAL A 4 -9.37 -0.16 20.44
C VAL A 4 -10.47 0.85 20.16
N LEU A 5 -11.64 0.69 20.78
CA LEU A 5 -12.74 1.66 20.70
C LEU A 5 -12.34 3.01 21.30
N GLY A 6 -11.66 3.00 22.45
CA GLY A 6 -11.11 4.20 23.08
C GLY A 6 -10.07 4.92 22.21
N ARG A 7 -9.18 4.17 21.55
CA ARG A 7 -8.20 4.75 20.60
C ARG A 7 -8.87 5.30 19.34
N VAL A 8 -9.86 4.61 18.78
CA VAL A 8 -10.62 5.09 17.62
C VAL A 8 -11.45 6.32 17.98
N LEU A 9 -12.10 6.34 19.15
CA LEU A 9 -12.83 7.49 19.66
C LEU A 9 -11.89 8.67 19.99
N PHE A 10 -10.73 8.40 20.58
CA PHE A 10 -9.74 9.43 20.88
C PHE A 10 -9.15 10.04 19.60
N ILE A 11 -8.77 9.20 18.61
CA ILE A 11 -8.28 9.67 17.30
C ILE A 11 -9.41 10.39 16.55
N GLY A 12 -10.63 9.87 16.57
CA GLY A 12 -11.79 10.50 15.95
C GLY A 12 -12.17 11.83 16.63
N GLY A 13 -12.12 11.89 17.96
CA GLY A 13 -12.38 13.09 18.73
C GLY A 13 -11.33 14.19 18.55
N THR A 14 -10.06 13.83 18.59
CA THR A 14 -8.94 14.78 18.31
C THR A 14 -8.97 15.26 16.87
N ALA A 15 -9.31 14.40 15.93
CA ALA A 15 -9.49 14.75 14.53
C ALA A 15 -10.68 15.69 14.29
N ALA A 16 -11.81 15.43 14.93
CA ALA A 16 -13.00 16.29 14.86
C ALA A 16 -12.74 17.67 15.51
N LEU A 17 -12.06 17.69 16.66
CA LEU A 17 -11.65 18.94 17.31
C LEU A 17 -10.69 19.74 16.43
N PHE A 18 -9.71 19.07 15.81
CA PHE A 18 -8.76 19.69 14.89
C PHE A 18 -9.46 20.26 13.66
N LEU A 19 -10.40 19.52 13.06
CA LEU A 19 -11.22 19.98 11.93
C LEU A 19 -12.08 21.17 12.31
N PHE A 20 -12.66 21.18 13.51
CA PHE A 20 -13.47 22.28 14.02
C PHE A 20 -12.61 23.54 14.22
N VAL A 21 -11.42 23.40 14.80
CA VAL A 21 -10.46 24.50 14.97
C VAL A 21 -9.99 25.04 13.62
N CYS A 22 -9.69 24.17 12.65
CA CYS A 22 -9.34 24.56 11.28
C CYS A 22 -10.50 25.27 10.58
N PHE A 23 -11.74 24.79 10.75
CA PHE A 23 -12.93 25.42 10.17
C PHE A 23 -13.17 26.81 10.74
N VAL A 24 -13.05 26.98 12.05
CA VAL A 24 -13.24 28.28 12.71
C VAL A 24 -12.12 29.26 12.41
N ALA A 25 -10.87 28.78 12.34
CA ALA A 25 -9.70 29.64 12.18
C ALA A 25 -9.42 30.03 10.72
N MET A 26 -9.73 29.17 9.74
CA MET A 26 -9.16 29.27 8.39
C MET A 26 -10.13 29.05 7.22
N GLY A 27 -11.41 28.82 7.50
CA GLY A 27 -12.43 28.64 6.47
C GLY A 27 -12.43 27.26 5.78
N ILE A 28 -13.23 27.15 4.71
CA ILE A 28 -13.61 25.89 4.06
C ILE A 28 -12.41 25.11 3.49
N GLY A 29 -11.38 25.80 2.98
CA GLY A 29 -10.22 25.15 2.33
C GLY A 29 -9.38 24.30 3.30
N ALA A 30 -9.10 24.80 4.49
CA ALA A 30 -8.32 24.09 5.50
C ALA A 30 -9.08 22.91 6.10
N SER A 31 -10.41 23.04 6.24
CA SER A 31 -11.25 21.95 6.71
C SER A 31 -11.29 20.76 5.74
N ILE A 32 -11.29 21.00 4.42
CA ILE A 32 -11.23 19.95 3.39
C ILE A 32 -9.90 19.20 3.46
N ILE A 33 -8.78 19.92 3.57
CA ILE A 33 -7.45 19.31 3.71
C ILE A 33 -7.37 18.48 5.01
N GLY A 34 -7.85 19.02 6.12
CA GLY A 34 -7.89 18.32 7.40
C GLY A 34 -8.76 17.05 7.36
N ALA A 35 -9.92 17.11 6.71
CA ALA A 35 -10.79 15.94 6.52
C ALA A 35 -10.11 14.85 5.68
N PHE A 36 -9.36 15.24 4.65
CA PHE A 36 -8.58 14.32 3.83
C PHE A 36 -7.49 13.62 4.65
N VAL A 37 -6.77 14.35 5.49
CA VAL A 37 -5.76 13.77 6.38
C VAL A 37 -6.37 12.75 7.33
N CYS A 38 -7.47 13.11 7.98
CA CYS A 38 -8.17 12.20 8.85
C CYS A 38 -8.61 10.94 8.11
N ALA A 39 -9.20 11.08 6.93
CA ALA A 39 -9.59 9.96 6.10
C ALA A 39 -8.40 9.09 5.72
N LEU A 40 -7.25 9.69 5.37
CA LEU A 40 -6.01 8.99 5.08
C LEU A 40 -5.51 8.20 6.29
N VAL A 41 -5.40 8.83 7.46
CA VAL A 41 -4.93 8.19 8.70
C VAL A 41 -5.85 7.04 9.10
N VAL A 42 -7.17 7.25 9.06
CA VAL A 42 -8.16 6.21 9.36
C VAL A 42 -8.06 5.06 8.35
N CYS A 43 -7.95 5.35 7.07
CA CYS A 43 -7.80 4.34 6.02
C CYS A 43 -6.53 3.49 6.26
N LEU A 44 -5.41 4.13 6.54
CA LEU A 44 -4.13 3.46 6.81
C LEU A 44 -4.18 2.63 8.12
N ALA A 45 -4.82 3.14 9.16
CA ALA A 45 -5.03 2.41 10.41
C ALA A 45 -5.89 1.15 10.20
N VAL A 46 -6.97 1.28 9.42
CA VAL A 46 -7.84 0.16 9.05
C VAL A 46 -7.10 -0.87 8.20
N LEU A 47 -6.30 -0.44 7.24
CA LEU A 47 -5.48 -1.32 6.40
C LEU A 47 -4.46 -2.12 7.24
N ARG A 48 -3.77 -1.44 8.16
CA ARG A 48 -2.81 -2.07 9.08
C ARG A 48 -3.49 -3.10 9.98
N HIS A 49 -4.63 -2.72 10.56
CA HIS A 49 -5.39 -3.60 11.43
C HIS A 49 -5.89 -4.85 10.71
N ARG A 50 -6.32 -4.70 9.47
CA ARG A 50 -6.79 -5.80 8.63
C ARG A 50 -5.67 -6.79 8.27
N ARG A 51 -4.48 -6.29 7.91
CA ARG A 51 -3.30 -7.13 7.65
C ARG A 51 -2.87 -7.93 8.87
N SER A 52 -2.80 -7.30 10.03
CA SER A 52 -2.47 -7.98 11.27
C SER A 52 -3.44 -9.12 11.59
N ARG A 53 -4.75 -8.91 11.34
CA ARG A 53 -5.77 -9.95 11.55
C ARG A 53 -5.66 -11.10 10.55
N GLN A 54 -5.37 -10.81 9.29
CA GLN A 54 -5.14 -11.84 8.27
C GLN A 54 -3.92 -12.69 8.61
N TYR A 55 -2.86 -12.06 9.07
CA TYR A 55 -1.64 -12.75 9.53
C TYR A 55 -1.95 -13.69 10.71
N MET A 56 -2.69 -13.24 11.72
CA MET A 56 -3.07 -14.06 12.86
C MET A 56 -3.89 -15.29 12.46
N LEU A 57 -4.85 -15.14 11.52
CA LEU A 57 -5.60 -16.30 11.00
C LEU A 57 -4.68 -17.29 10.27
N LEU A 58 -3.78 -16.79 9.42
CA LEU A 58 -2.83 -17.62 8.68
C LEU A 58 -1.87 -18.35 9.62
N SER A 59 -1.35 -17.67 10.66
CA SER A 59 -0.47 -18.30 11.66
C SER A 59 -1.20 -19.40 12.44
N THR A 60 -2.47 -19.17 12.83
CA THR A 60 -3.29 -20.20 13.48
C THR A 60 -3.49 -21.41 12.57
N LEU A 61 -3.81 -21.20 11.29
CA LEU A 61 -3.96 -22.27 10.31
C LEU A 61 -2.63 -23.01 10.05
N ALA A 62 -1.49 -22.29 9.99
CA ALA A 62 -0.17 -22.90 9.80
C ALA A 62 0.19 -23.82 10.99
N VAL A 63 -0.02 -23.35 12.23
CA VAL A 63 0.23 -24.13 13.44
C VAL A 63 -0.70 -25.38 13.47
N ALA A 64 -1.98 -25.23 13.17
CA ALA A 64 -2.92 -26.35 13.13
C ALA A 64 -2.53 -27.37 12.07
N ALA A 65 -2.19 -26.94 10.85
CA ALA A 65 -1.76 -27.83 9.77
C ALA A 65 -0.45 -28.56 10.09
N ARG A 66 0.52 -27.86 10.69
CA ARG A 66 1.80 -28.45 11.11
C ARG A 66 1.63 -29.49 12.21
N ARG A 67 0.70 -29.26 13.14
CA ARG A 67 0.40 -30.18 14.24
C ARG A 67 -0.62 -31.25 13.86
N LEU A 68 -1.01 -31.33 12.59
CA LEU A 68 -2.03 -32.25 12.09
C LEU A 68 -3.37 -32.14 12.86
N MET A 69 -3.66 -30.94 13.39
CA MET A 69 -4.91 -30.64 14.08
C MET A 69 -6.01 -30.34 13.05
N PRO A 70 -7.27 -30.66 13.35
CA PRO A 70 -8.38 -30.30 12.48
C PRO A 70 -8.45 -28.77 12.32
N LEU A 71 -8.50 -28.28 11.07
CA LEU A 71 -8.48 -26.84 10.77
C LEU A 71 -9.78 -26.13 11.24
N ALA A 72 -10.93 -26.81 11.20
CA ALA A 72 -12.21 -26.22 11.55
C ALA A 72 -12.26 -25.74 13.01
N PRO A 73 -11.91 -26.54 14.04
CA PRO A 73 -11.84 -26.08 15.43
C PRO A 73 -10.83 -24.94 15.65
N ALA A 74 -9.69 -24.97 14.94
CA ALA A 74 -8.69 -23.90 15.05
C ALA A 74 -9.24 -22.55 14.54
N VAL A 75 -10.02 -22.58 13.45
CA VAL A 75 -10.69 -21.39 12.92
C VAL A 75 -11.83 -20.93 13.81
N ASP A 76 -12.57 -21.86 14.45
CA ASP A 76 -13.63 -21.51 15.41
C ASP A 76 -13.06 -20.80 16.64
N ALA A 77 -11.99 -21.32 17.24
CA ALA A 77 -11.31 -20.68 18.36
C ALA A 77 -10.83 -19.27 17.99
N PHE A 78 -10.26 -19.10 16.80
CA PHE A 78 -9.91 -17.76 16.28
C PHE A 78 -11.14 -16.87 16.12
N ALA A 79 -12.27 -17.39 15.66
CA ALA A 79 -13.49 -16.63 15.43
C ALA A 79 -14.16 -16.17 16.72
N ASP A 80 -14.06 -16.96 17.80
CA ASP A 80 -14.65 -16.63 19.12
C ASP A 80 -13.90 -15.52 19.84
N GLU A 81 -12.59 -15.41 19.62
CA GLU A 81 -11.78 -14.29 20.12
C GLU A 81 -12.04 -12.98 19.37
N ARG A 82 -12.78 -12.99 18.27
CA ARG A 82 -12.88 -11.84 17.36
C ARG A 82 -14.31 -11.43 17.09
N TRP A 83 -14.59 -10.14 17.38
CA TRP A 83 -15.88 -9.51 17.11
C TRP A 83 -15.91 -8.81 15.74
N GLY A 84 -17.10 -8.72 15.12
CA GLY A 84 -17.33 -8.00 13.87
C GLY A 84 -17.17 -8.87 12.63
N LEU A 85 -17.01 -8.21 11.46
CA LEU A 85 -16.99 -8.85 10.14
C LEU A 85 -15.93 -9.97 9.98
N MET A 86 -14.80 -9.83 10.66
CA MET A 86 -13.74 -10.84 10.58
C MET A 86 -14.15 -12.14 11.32
N GLY A 87 -14.70 -12.01 12.52
CA GLY A 87 -15.22 -13.15 13.28
C GLY A 87 -16.36 -13.86 12.54
N TYR A 88 -17.32 -13.08 11.99
CA TYR A 88 -18.39 -13.65 11.17
C TYR A 88 -17.87 -14.46 9.96
N ARG A 89 -16.90 -13.89 9.22
CA ARG A 89 -16.29 -14.58 8.08
C ARG A 89 -15.48 -15.80 8.50
N ALA A 90 -14.78 -15.73 9.64
CA ALA A 90 -14.04 -16.88 10.18
C ALA A 90 -15.00 -18.02 10.60
N ARG A 91 -16.13 -17.72 11.26
CA ARG A 91 -17.18 -18.72 11.56
C ARG A 91 -17.73 -19.36 10.29
N ARG A 92 -17.96 -18.56 9.24
CA ARG A 92 -18.39 -19.09 7.94
C ARG A 92 -17.34 -20.00 7.31
N LEU A 93 -16.03 -19.64 7.42
CA LEU A 93 -14.93 -20.49 6.99
C LEU A 93 -14.92 -21.80 7.75
N ALA A 94 -15.03 -21.78 9.09
CA ALA A 94 -15.08 -22.98 9.91
C ALA A 94 -16.26 -23.87 9.58
N ALA A 95 -17.44 -23.30 9.31
CA ALA A 95 -18.61 -24.06 8.88
C ALA A 95 -18.39 -24.78 7.54
N LEU A 96 -17.75 -24.10 6.57
CA LEU A 96 -17.40 -24.72 5.27
C LEU A 96 -16.35 -25.83 5.44
N LEU A 97 -15.36 -25.65 6.31
CA LEU A 97 -14.36 -26.69 6.60
C LEU A 97 -15.02 -27.91 7.29
N ARG A 98 -15.98 -27.69 8.20
CA ARG A 98 -16.77 -28.78 8.82
C ARG A 98 -17.64 -29.56 7.82
N SER A 99 -18.15 -28.87 6.79
CA SER A 99 -18.89 -29.52 5.71
C SER A 99 -17.99 -30.25 4.69
N GLY A 100 -16.69 -30.37 4.94
CA GLY A 100 -15.74 -31.10 4.08
C GLY A 100 -15.25 -30.31 2.86
N VAL A 101 -15.57 -29.01 2.77
CA VAL A 101 -15.05 -28.18 1.68
C VAL A 101 -13.54 -27.96 1.87
N SER A 102 -12.77 -28.09 0.80
CA SER A 102 -11.33 -27.89 0.83
C SER A 102 -10.95 -26.48 1.30
N LEU A 103 -9.82 -26.31 2.01
CA LEU A 103 -9.39 -25.00 2.53
C LEU A 103 -9.31 -23.92 1.45
N PRO A 104 -8.71 -24.15 0.25
CA PRO A 104 -8.69 -23.14 -0.80
C PRO A 104 -10.09 -22.76 -1.30
N ASP A 105 -10.99 -23.72 -1.45
CA ASP A 105 -12.35 -23.45 -1.94
C ASP A 105 -13.20 -22.74 -0.87
N ALA A 106 -13.03 -23.08 0.40
CA ALA A 106 -13.65 -22.38 1.52
C ALA A 106 -13.15 -20.93 1.61
N LEU A 107 -11.86 -20.67 1.38
CA LEU A 107 -11.29 -19.31 1.33
C LEU A 107 -11.81 -18.51 0.15
N LEU A 108 -12.06 -19.10 -1.01
CA LEU A 108 -12.71 -18.44 -2.15
C LEU A 108 -14.14 -18.01 -1.84
N LYS A 109 -14.90 -18.84 -1.10
CA LYS A 109 -16.27 -18.54 -0.67
C LYS A 109 -16.35 -17.52 0.48
N THR A 110 -15.22 -17.20 1.11
CA THR A 110 -15.09 -16.23 2.21
C THR A 110 -14.10 -15.11 1.87
N PRO A 111 -14.44 -14.21 0.91
CA PRO A 111 -13.51 -13.22 0.42
C PRO A 111 -13.07 -12.24 1.50
N GLY A 112 -11.79 -11.85 1.48
CA GLY A 112 -11.20 -10.83 2.38
C GLY A 112 -10.67 -11.37 3.71
N LEU A 113 -10.74 -12.69 3.97
CA LEU A 113 -10.06 -13.33 5.11
C LEU A 113 -8.56 -13.44 4.89
N VAL A 114 -8.14 -13.74 3.66
CA VAL A 114 -6.75 -13.97 3.28
C VAL A 114 -6.45 -13.21 1.98
N SER A 115 -5.20 -12.81 1.79
CA SER A 115 -4.77 -12.18 0.53
C SER A 115 -4.85 -13.17 -0.63
N TRP A 116 -5.08 -12.67 -1.86
CA TRP A 116 -5.15 -13.53 -3.03
C TRP A 116 -3.83 -14.27 -3.31
N GLN A 117 -2.69 -13.66 -2.92
CA GLN A 117 -1.36 -14.28 -3.02
C GLN A 117 -1.28 -15.53 -2.16
N ALA A 118 -1.67 -15.40 -0.89
CA ALA A 118 -1.74 -16.53 0.03
C ALA A 118 -2.70 -17.62 -0.47
N GLN A 119 -3.85 -17.25 -1.04
CA GLN A 119 -4.80 -18.23 -1.61
C GLN A 119 -4.17 -19.04 -2.74
N ALA A 120 -3.37 -18.41 -3.63
CA ALA A 120 -2.69 -19.10 -4.72
C ALA A 120 -1.67 -20.12 -4.20
N THR A 121 -0.82 -19.73 -3.23
CA THR A 121 0.18 -20.62 -2.61
C THR A 121 -0.49 -21.76 -1.82
N ILE A 122 -1.53 -21.48 -1.03
CA ILE A 122 -2.29 -22.48 -0.28
C ILE A 122 -2.94 -23.50 -1.21
N ARG A 123 -3.45 -23.06 -2.36
CA ARG A 123 -4.08 -23.98 -3.34
C ARG A 123 -3.07 -24.94 -3.94
N VAL A 124 -1.93 -24.43 -4.39
CA VAL A 124 -0.84 -25.28 -4.89
C VAL A 124 -0.34 -26.20 -3.78
N GLY A 125 -0.17 -25.69 -2.55
CA GLY A 125 0.22 -26.52 -1.41
C GLY A 125 -0.74 -27.66 -1.10
N GLN A 126 -2.05 -27.46 -1.28
CA GLN A 126 -3.03 -28.52 -1.11
C GLN A 126 -2.96 -29.56 -2.24
N GLU A 127 -2.82 -29.15 -3.49
CA GLU A 127 -2.70 -30.06 -4.64
C GLU A 127 -1.39 -30.87 -4.60
N THR A 128 -0.31 -30.30 -4.07
CA THR A 128 0.98 -30.98 -3.89
C THR A 128 1.07 -31.79 -2.59
N GLY A 129 0.04 -31.77 -1.73
CA GLY A 129 0.09 -32.39 -0.41
C GLY A 129 1.02 -31.69 0.59
N ALA A 130 1.46 -30.46 0.29
CA ALA A 130 2.36 -29.66 1.11
C ALA A 130 1.65 -28.47 1.80
N LEU A 131 0.39 -28.65 2.23
CA LEU A 131 -0.45 -27.59 2.78
C LEU A 131 0.20 -26.90 4.00
N ALA A 132 0.77 -27.66 4.94
CA ALA A 132 1.41 -27.11 6.12
C ALA A 132 2.57 -26.18 5.73
N GLN A 133 3.41 -26.61 4.81
CA GLN A 133 4.54 -25.86 4.31
C GLN A 133 4.10 -24.61 3.53
N ALA A 134 3.09 -24.72 2.68
CA ALA A 134 2.50 -23.59 1.97
C ALA A 134 1.95 -22.52 2.92
N LEU A 135 1.34 -22.91 4.04
CA LEU A 135 0.88 -21.99 5.08
C LEU A 135 2.06 -21.32 5.81
N GLU A 136 3.11 -22.07 6.14
CA GLU A 136 4.33 -21.52 6.75
C GLU A 136 5.04 -20.50 5.81
N ASP A 137 5.17 -20.83 4.53
CA ASP A 137 5.77 -19.95 3.52
C ASP A 137 4.97 -18.63 3.39
N VAL A 138 3.65 -18.70 3.43
CA VAL A 138 2.78 -17.51 3.42
C VAL A 138 2.96 -16.68 4.69
N VAL A 139 3.07 -17.30 5.86
CA VAL A 139 3.29 -16.62 7.14
C VAL A 139 4.64 -15.93 7.16
N SER A 140 5.73 -16.63 6.82
CA SER A 140 7.09 -16.09 6.78
C SER A 140 7.24 -14.94 5.78
N SER A 141 6.61 -15.06 4.62
CA SER A 141 6.58 -13.98 3.62
C SER A 141 5.87 -12.73 4.13
N HIS A 142 4.91 -12.88 5.04
CA HIS A 142 4.19 -11.77 5.65
C HIS A 142 5.02 -11.06 6.74
N GLU A 143 5.81 -11.81 7.51
CA GLU A 143 6.72 -11.27 8.54
C GLU A 143 7.80 -10.38 7.92
N LEU A 144 8.40 -10.79 6.82
CA LEU A 144 9.43 -10.05 6.10
C LEU A 144 8.97 -8.68 5.56
N HIS A 145 7.65 -8.49 5.35
CA HIS A 145 7.10 -7.26 4.76
C HIS A 145 6.50 -6.29 5.77
N SER A 146 6.19 -6.75 6.98
CA SER A 146 5.49 -5.98 8.00
C SER A 146 6.25 -4.72 8.48
N PRO A 147 7.55 -4.79 8.84
CA PRO A 147 8.27 -3.65 9.38
C PRO A 147 8.53 -2.54 8.35
N LEU A 148 8.69 -2.88 7.08
CA LEU A 148 9.01 -1.93 6.02
C LEU A 148 7.85 -0.99 5.72
N TRP A 149 6.64 -1.53 5.66
CA TRP A 149 5.43 -0.74 5.44
C TRP A 149 5.15 0.23 6.59
N THR A 150 5.45 -0.16 7.83
CA THR A 150 5.27 0.74 8.99
C THR A 150 6.24 1.91 8.95
N GLN A 151 7.49 1.69 8.51
CA GLN A 151 8.47 2.77 8.34
C GLN A 151 8.09 3.74 7.22
N ILE A 152 7.70 3.23 6.05
CA ILE A 152 7.25 4.06 4.92
C ILE A 152 6.04 4.88 5.33
N LEU A 153 5.06 4.25 5.98
CA LEU A 153 3.85 4.90 6.43
C LEU A 153 4.13 6.02 7.44
N GLY A 154 5.01 5.77 8.42
CA GLY A 154 5.41 6.76 9.40
C GLY A 154 6.04 8.00 8.76
N ARG A 155 6.92 7.82 7.77
CA ARG A 155 7.55 8.93 7.03
C ARG A 155 6.55 9.71 6.19
N VAL A 156 5.65 9.02 5.50
CA VAL A 156 4.60 9.66 4.69
C VAL A 156 3.65 10.46 5.57
N LEU A 157 3.22 9.92 6.71
CA LEU A 157 2.36 10.63 7.67
C LEU A 157 3.07 11.86 8.28
N TYR A 158 4.35 11.73 8.62
CA TYR A 158 5.15 12.86 9.12
C TYR A 158 5.25 13.99 8.08
N LEU A 159 5.63 13.66 6.83
CA LEU A 159 5.73 14.64 5.74
C LEU A 159 4.39 15.32 5.49
N PHE A 160 3.32 14.55 5.53
CA PHE A 160 1.99 15.06 5.33
C PHE A 160 1.56 16.02 6.47
N GLY A 161 1.83 15.66 7.73
CA GLY A 161 1.61 16.56 8.87
C GLY A 161 2.39 17.87 8.78
N LEU A 162 3.63 17.78 8.29
CA LEU A 162 4.49 18.95 8.09
C LEU A 162 3.94 19.87 6.98
N ILE A 163 3.53 19.30 5.84
CA ILE A 163 2.89 20.04 4.75
C ILE A 163 1.60 20.70 5.23
N LEU A 164 0.77 20.00 6.01
CA LEU A 164 -0.46 20.54 6.54
C LEU A 164 -0.19 21.73 7.45
N CYS A 165 0.77 21.62 8.37
CA CYS A 165 1.16 22.71 9.25
C CYS A 165 1.64 23.92 8.44
N ALA A 166 2.49 23.71 7.43
CA ALA A 166 2.97 24.77 6.55
C ALA A 166 1.82 25.43 5.75
N CYS A 167 0.90 24.63 5.21
CA CYS A 167 -0.30 25.15 4.53
C CYS A 167 -1.17 25.98 5.48
N MET A 168 -1.30 25.56 6.73
CA MET A 168 -2.06 26.28 7.74
C MET A 168 -1.46 27.67 8.01
N VAL A 169 -0.15 27.72 8.26
CA VAL A 169 0.56 29.00 8.48
C VAL A 169 0.47 29.88 7.24
N ALA A 170 0.71 29.33 6.05
CA ALA A 170 0.62 30.08 4.79
C ALA A 170 -0.78 30.68 4.57
N THR A 171 -1.83 29.91 4.81
CA THR A 171 -3.22 30.39 4.66
C THR A 171 -3.53 31.51 5.65
N PHE A 172 -3.09 31.39 6.90
CA PHE A 172 -3.24 32.46 7.90
C PHE A 172 -2.53 33.74 7.46
N MET A 173 -1.29 33.64 7.00
CA MET A 173 -0.51 34.78 6.48
C MET A 173 -1.23 35.47 5.31
N ILE A 174 -1.75 34.68 4.37
CA ILE A 174 -2.43 35.17 3.17
C ILE A 174 -3.76 35.85 3.48
N LEU A 175 -4.59 35.26 4.34
CA LEU A 175 -5.95 35.73 4.58
C LEU A 175 -6.02 36.87 5.62
N ARG A 176 -5.08 36.92 6.57
CA ARG A 176 -5.12 37.89 7.66
C ARG A 176 -4.03 38.94 7.59
N ILE A 177 -2.80 38.53 7.28
CA ILE A 177 -1.63 39.43 7.38
C ILE A 177 -1.44 40.18 6.08
N ALA A 178 -1.52 39.54 4.92
CA ALA A 178 -1.29 40.16 3.63
C ALA A 178 -2.21 41.37 3.36
N PRO A 179 -3.52 41.35 3.61
CA PRO A 179 -4.37 42.53 3.37
C PRO A 179 -4.09 43.71 4.31
N GLU A 180 -3.65 43.46 5.54
CA GLU A 180 -3.27 44.53 6.45
C GLU A 180 -1.97 45.24 5.99
N PHE A 181 -1.00 44.47 5.48
CA PHE A 181 0.20 45.06 4.88
C PHE A 181 -0.13 45.91 3.66
N GLN A 182 -1.05 45.47 2.80
CA GLN A 182 -1.47 46.26 1.64
C GLN A 182 -2.02 47.67 2.05
N LYS A 183 -2.93 47.68 3.02
CA LYS A 183 -3.51 48.92 3.53
C LYS A 183 -2.43 49.86 4.09
N ILE A 184 -1.51 49.34 4.91
CA ILE A 184 -0.41 50.13 5.49
C ILE A 184 0.44 50.75 4.38
N PHE A 185 0.81 49.98 3.34
CA PHE A 185 1.64 50.50 2.24
C PHE A 185 0.90 51.53 1.38
N GLU A 186 -0.40 51.36 1.16
CA GLU A 186 -1.26 52.32 0.46
C GLU A 186 -1.37 53.63 1.26
N GLU A 187 -1.50 53.57 2.58
CA GLU A 187 -1.55 54.75 3.47
C GLU A 187 -0.23 55.54 3.47
N PHE A 188 0.92 54.84 3.39
CA PHE A 188 2.25 55.50 3.35
C PHE A 188 2.69 55.86 1.95
N GLY A 189 1.94 55.53 0.88
CA GLY A 189 2.29 55.87 -0.50
C GLY A 189 3.57 55.17 -1.00
N CYS A 190 4.01 54.10 -0.36
CA CYS A 190 5.24 53.40 -0.69
C CYS A 190 4.96 52.17 -1.62
N GLU A 191 5.86 52.00 -2.61
CA GLU A 191 5.75 50.83 -3.50
C GLU A 191 6.18 49.54 -2.77
N LEU A 192 5.37 48.48 -2.88
CA LEU A 192 5.68 47.15 -2.35
C LEU A 192 6.92 46.56 -3.06
N PRO A 193 7.79 45.83 -2.35
CA PRO A 193 8.89 45.08 -2.95
C PRO A 193 8.41 44.09 -4.01
N ALA A 194 9.22 43.93 -5.08
CA ALA A 194 8.87 43.01 -6.18
C ALA A 194 8.61 41.56 -5.72
N VAL A 195 9.33 41.08 -4.71
CA VAL A 195 9.14 39.72 -4.12
C VAL A 195 7.78 39.61 -3.44
N THR A 196 7.34 40.67 -2.73
CA THR A 196 6.04 40.71 -2.07
C THR A 196 4.91 40.83 -3.10
N GLN A 197 5.10 41.67 -4.14
CA GLN A 197 4.14 41.74 -5.27
C GLN A 197 3.99 40.41 -5.97
N PHE A 198 5.09 39.71 -6.24
CA PHE A 198 5.04 38.35 -6.84
C PHE A 198 4.33 37.34 -5.92
N ALA A 199 4.59 37.34 -4.63
CA ALA A 199 3.92 36.49 -3.66
C ALA A 199 2.42 36.78 -3.59
N MET A 200 2.03 38.06 -3.58
CA MET A 200 0.63 38.47 -3.59
C MET A 200 -0.08 38.13 -4.92
N ALA A 201 0.58 38.39 -6.07
CA ALA A 201 0.04 38.03 -7.37
C ALA A 201 -0.19 36.48 -7.50
N THR A 202 0.80 35.70 -7.03
CA THR A 202 0.67 34.24 -7.00
C THR A 202 -0.46 33.81 -6.09
N THR A 203 -0.67 34.48 -4.97
CA THR A 203 -1.75 34.22 -4.02
C THR A 203 -3.11 34.58 -4.63
N HIS A 204 -3.25 35.71 -5.30
CA HIS A 204 -4.46 36.10 -6.01
C HIS A 204 -4.80 35.11 -7.13
N LEU A 205 -3.81 34.66 -7.90
CA LEU A 205 -3.99 33.62 -8.91
C LEU A 205 -4.48 32.30 -8.27
N LEU A 206 -3.84 31.86 -7.17
CA LEU A 206 -4.28 30.67 -6.45
C LEU A 206 -5.69 30.83 -5.85
N ALA A 207 -6.03 32.00 -5.32
CA ALA A 207 -7.38 32.31 -4.81
C ALA A 207 -8.42 32.39 -5.92
N GLN A 208 -8.05 32.91 -7.08
CA GLN A 208 -8.96 33.03 -8.23
C GLN A 208 -9.16 31.70 -8.94
N TYR A 209 -8.11 30.88 -9.05
CA TYR A 209 -8.15 29.59 -9.74
C TYR A 209 -8.25 28.38 -8.80
N TRP A 210 -8.58 28.58 -7.50
CA TRP A 210 -8.73 27.48 -6.55
C TRP A 210 -9.75 26.45 -6.98
N PHE A 211 -10.81 26.87 -7.70
CA PHE A 211 -11.83 26.01 -8.25
C PHE A 211 -11.30 25.05 -9.34
N LEU A 212 -10.19 25.41 -10.02
CA LEU A 212 -9.47 24.54 -10.95
C LEU A 212 -8.62 23.49 -10.22
N LEU A 213 -8.03 23.84 -9.07
CA LEU A 213 -7.27 22.91 -8.22
C LEU A 213 -8.19 21.92 -7.49
N PHE A 214 -9.43 22.34 -7.19
CA PHE A 214 -10.40 21.51 -6.49
C PHE A 214 -10.74 20.19 -7.20
N PRO A 215 -11.05 20.16 -8.52
CA PRO A 215 -11.29 18.90 -9.23
C PRO A 215 -10.05 18.02 -9.30
N PHE A 216 -8.83 18.58 -9.40
CA PHE A 216 -7.59 17.79 -9.33
C PHE A 216 -7.39 17.16 -7.95
N LEU A 217 -7.63 17.92 -6.89
CA LEU A 217 -7.59 17.41 -5.51
C LEU A 217 -8.66 16.35 -5.29
N LEU A 218 -9.89 16.58 -5.76
CA LEU A 218 -10.99 15.63 -5.69
C LEU A 218 -10.66 14.34 -6.47
N LEU A 219 -10.10 14.46 -7.66
CA LEU A 219 -9.70 13.34 -8.50
C LEU A 219 -8.55 12.55 -7.85
N PHE A 220 -7.60 13.23 -7.21
CA PHE A 220 -6.53 12.62 -6.42
C PHE A 220 -7.09 11.89 -5.19
N ILE A 221 -8.04 12.48 -4.48
CA ILE A 221 -8.75 11.86 -3.36
C ILE A 221 -9.51 10.62 -3.81
N LEU A 222 -10.29 10.71 -4.88
CA LEU A 222 -11.02 9.59 -5.47
C LEU A 222 -10.08 8.48 -5.93
N TRP A 223 -8.98 8.83 -6.59
CA TRP A 223 -7.96 7.89 -7.01
C TRP A 223 -7.29 7.20 -5.82
N PHE A 224 -6.98 7.94 -4.76
CA PHE A 224 -6.45 7.39 -3.51
C PHE A 224 -7.44 6.47 -2.81
N PHE A 225 -8.72 6.88 -2.70
CA PHE A 225 -9.81 6.04 -2.19
C PHE A 225 -10.01 4.79 -3.04
N ALA A 226 -9.93 4.89 -4.36
CA ALA A 226 -10.01 3.75 -5.26
C ALA A 226 -8.85 2.77 -5.04
N LEU A 227 -7.62 3.27 -4.83
CA LEU A 227 -6.47 2.43 -4.46
C LEU A 227 -6.67 1.74 -3.10
N CYS A 228 -7.16 2.46 -2.10
CA CYS A 228 -7.49 1.89 -0.80
C CYS A 228 -8.61 0.86 -0.90
N PHE A 229 -9.65 1.15 -1.66
CA PHE A 229 -10.78 0.23 -1.90
C PHE A 229 -10.35 -1.03 -2.66
N GLN A 230 -9.54 -0.91 -3.70
CA GLN A 230 -8.90 -2.05 -4.38
C GLN A 230 -8.14 -2.93 -3.42
N TYR A 231 -7.35 -2.29 -2.56
CA TYR A 231 -6.58 -3.00 -1.56
C TYR A 231 -7.47 -3.70 -0.53
N MET A 232 -8.62 -3.06 -0.18
CA MET A 232 -9.61 -3.60 0.75
C MET A 232 -10.42 -4.77 0.19
N THR A 233 -10.80 -4.72 -1.08
CA THR A 233 -11.63 -5.74 -1.72
C THR A 233 -10.82 -6.88 -2.34
N GLY A 234 -9.50 -6.70 -2.52
CA GLY A 234 -8.65 -7.65 -3.22
C GLY A 234 -8.89 -7.69 -4.74
N ILE A 235 -9.79 -6.84 -5.26
CA ILE A 235 -10.07 -6.71 -6.69
C ILE A 235 -9.00 -5.79 -7.28
N ARG A 236 -8.15 -6.30 -8.15
CA ARG A 236 -7.13 -5.51 -8.86
C ARG A 236 -7.71 -4.85 -10.09
N TRP A 237 -7.79 -3.52 -10.09
CA TRP A 237 -8.04 -2.75 -11.31
C TRP A 237 -6.74 -2.68 -12.11
N ASN A 238 -6.85 -2.79 -13.44
CA ASN A 238 -5.70 -2.82 -14.35
C ASN A 238 -5.07 -1.42 -14.55
N LEU A 239 -4.56 -0.81 -13.47
CA LEU A 239 -3.80 0.44 -13.61
C LEU A 239 -2.38 0.13 -14.10
N PRO A 240 -1.92 0.73 -15.22
CA PRO A 240 -0.68 0.32 -15.90
C PRO A 240 0.58 0.51 -15.04
N LEU A 241 0.65 1.56 -14.22
CA LEU A 241 1.78 1.81 -13.32
C LEU A 241 1.85 0.80 -12.16
N VAL A 242 0.71 0.51 -11.53
CA VAL A 242 0.60 -0.47 -10.44
C VAL A 242 0.91 -1.88 -10.94
N ASN A 243 0.48 -2.22 -12.16
CA ASN A 243 0.78 -3.51 -12.78
C ASN A 243 2.28 -3.74 -13.04
N ARG A 244 3.05 -2.69 -13.34
CA ARG A 244 4.50 -2.82 -13.57
C ARG A 244 5.27 -3.15 -12.30
N LEU A 245 4.85 -2.54 -11.18
CA LEU A 245 5.42 -2.81 -9.85
C LEU A 245 4.98 -4.18 -9.31
N ALA A 246 3.71 -4.52 -9.53
CA ALA A 246 3.11 -5.76 -9.07
C ALA A 246 3.63 -7.01 -9.81
N ARG A 247 4.12 -6.90 -11.05
CA ARG A 247 4.66 -8.05 -11.82
C ARG A 247 5.73 -8.82 -11.06
N ARG A 248 6.59 -8.14 -10.29
CA ARG A 248 7.64 -8.80 -9.50
C ARG A 248 7.09 -9.59 -8.33
N LEU A 249 6.03 -9.09 -7.72
CA LEU A 249 5.31 -9.85 -6.68
C LEU A 249 4.62 -11.06 -7.27
N ASP A 250 4.02 -10.90 -8.46
CA ASP A 250 3.37 -12.00 -9.16
C ASP A 250 4.40 -13.10 -9.53
N THR A 251 5.58 -12.70 -10.04
CA THR A 251 6.69 -13.64 -10.30
C THR A 251 7.11 -14.38 -9.03
N ALA A 252 7.26 -13.67 -7.91
CA ALA A 252 7.65 -14.29 -6.64
C ALA A 252 6.62 -15.33 -6.17
N VAL A 253 5.32 -15.04 -6.27
CA VAL A 253 4.24 -15.99 -5.93
C VAL A 253 4.26 -17.23 -6.82
N ILE A 254 4.50 -17.04 -8.13
CA ILE A 254 4.60 -18.16 -9.08
C ILE A 254 5.81 -19.04 -8.74
N LEU A 255 6.98 -18.44 -8.50
CA LEU A 255 8.21 -19.18 -8.16
C LEU A 255 8.08 -19.94 -6.84
N GLU A 256 7.45 -19.32 -5.82
CA GLU A 256 7.17 -19.97 -4.53
C GLU A 256 6.23 -21.19 -4.67
N ALA A 257 5.17 -21.04 -5.47
CA ALA A 257 4.27 -22.13 -5.77
C ALA A 257 4.97 -23.27 -6.53
N LEU A 258 5.87 -22.96 -7.47
CA LEU A 258 6.67 -23.96 -8.16
C LEU A 258 7.75 -24.59 -7.27
N ALA A 259 8.28 -23.85 -6.28
CA ALA A 259 9.22 -24.41 -5.31
C ALA A 259 8.60 -25.53 -4.48
N LEU A 260 7.33 -25.40 -4.07
CA LEU A 260 6.58 -26.44 -3.37
C LEU A 260 6.46 -27.73 -4.22
N ALA A 261 6.24 -27.58 -5.53
CA ALA A 261 6.20 -28.71 -6.47
C ALA A 261 7.59 -29.38 -6.61
N ALA A 262 8.65 -28.57 -6.73
CA ALA A 262 10.03 -29.05 -6.83
C ALA A 262 10.46 -29.85 -5.59
N GLU A 263 10.09 -29.42 -4.39
CA GLU A 263 10.39 -30.12 -3.14
C GLU A 263 9.72 -31.47 -3.03
N ARG A 264 8.49 -31.56 -3.54
CA ARG A 264 7.74 -32.83 -3.60
C ARG A 264 8.12 -33.68 -4.79
N LYS A 265 9.04 -33.22 -5.65
CA LYS A 265 9.43 -33.90 -6.90
C LYS A 265 8.22 -34.22 -7.79
N THR A 266 7.19 -33.35 -7.75
CA THR A 266 6.01 -33.47 -8.60
C THR A 266 6.19 -32.72 -9.90
N ASP A 267 5.47 -33.13 -10.95
CA ASP A 267 5.50 -32.42 -12.23
C ASP A 267 5.04 -30.98 -12.11
N PHE A 268 5.69 -30.07 -12.83
CA PHE A 268 5.32 -28.65 -12.85
C PHE A 268 4.04 -28.36 -13.65
N GLN A 269 3.69 -29.23 -14.59
CA GLN A 269 2.57 -29.02 -15.49
C GLN A 269 1.22 -28.87 -14.75
N PRO A 270 0.83 -29.74 -13.79
CA PRO A 270 -0.42 -29.57 -13.05
C PRO A 270 -0.44 -28.30 -12.20
N GLN A 271 0.69 -27.90 -11.60
CA GLN A 271 0.78 -26.68 -10.79
C GLN A 271 0.67 -25.41 -11.65
N ILE A 272 1.29 -25.43 -12.84
CA ILE A 272 1.13 -24.34 -13.81
C ILE A 272 -0.33 -24.27 -14.29
N ALA A 273 -0.99 -25.40 -14.51
CA ALA A 273 -2.40 -25.46 -14.88
C ALA A 273 -3.31 -24.89 -13.78
N THR A 274 -3.03 -25.20 -12.53
CA THR A 274 -3.74 -24.66 -11.37
C THR A 274 -3.57 -23.15 -11.27
N LEU A 275 -2.35 -22.67 -11.35
CA LEU A 275 -2.06 -21.23 -11.37
C LEU A 275 -2.75 -20.55 -12.57
N ALA A 276 -2.67 -21.13 -13.76
CA ALA A 276 -3.30 -20.63 -14.97
C ALA A 276 -4.84 -20.53 -14.86
N ARG A 277 -5.47 -21.45 -14.13
CA ARG A 277 -6.92 -21.47 -13.91
C ARG A 277 -7.39 -20.42 -12.89
N TRP A 278 -6.65 -20.28 -11.78
CA TRP A 278 -7.12 -19.55 -10.60
C TRP A 278 -6.41 -18.20 -10.36
N TYR A 279 -5.40 -17.85 -11.14
CA TYR A 279 -4.67 -16.61 -10.92
C TYR A 279 -5.59 -15.40 -11.13
N PRO A 280 -5.66 -14.44 -10.17
CA PRO A 280 -6.65 -13.37 -10.20
C PRO A 280 -6.36 -12.33 -11.28
N VAL A 281 -5.08 -12.13 -11.65
CA VAL A 281 -4.67 -11.13 -12.63
C VAL A 281 -4.81 -11.68 -14.05
N ARG A 282 -5.75 -11.15 -14.82
CA ARG A 282 -6.03 -11.62 -16.20
C ARG A 282 -4.79 -11.65 -17.10
N ALA A 283 -3.92 -10.64 -17.01
CA ALA A 283 -2.70 -10.56 -17.81
C ALA A 283 -1.71 -11.70 -17.48
N ILE A 284 -1.52 -12.02 -16.22
CA ILE A 284 -0.66 -13.12 -15.76
C ILE A 284 -1.30 -14.46 -16.11
N ARG A 285 -2.60 -14.61 -15.90
CA ARG A 285 -3.35 -15.81 -16.25
C ARG A 285 -3.24 -16.14 -17.75
N ARG A 286 -3.34 -15.15 -18.63
CA ARG A 286 -3.12 -15.35 -20.08
C ARG A 286 -1.71 -15.86 -20.37
N ARG A 287 -0.68 -15.31 -19.71
CA ARG A 287 0.71 -15.76 -19.87
C ARG A 287 0.92 -17.17 -19.34
N LEU A 288 0.36 -17.50 -18.17
CA LEU A 288 0.42 -18.86 -17.61
C LEU A 288 -0.29 -19.87 -18.49
N ASN A 289 -1.43 -19.52 -19.11
CA ASN A 289 -2.09 -20.37 -20.09
C ASN A 289 -1.22 -20.60 -21.34
N ALA A 290 -0.49 -19.58 -21.79
CA ALA A 290 0.44 -19.71 -22.89
C ALA A 290 1.63 -20.61 -22.49
N VAL A 291 2.18 -20.45 -21.27
CA VAL A 291 3.20 -21.36 -20.73
C VAL A 291 2.69 -22.80 -20.69
N LEU A 292 1.45 -23.00 -20.23
CA LEU A 292 0.86 -24.34 -20.20
C LEU A 292 0.76 -24.96 -21.61
N GLY A 293 0.42 -24.17 -22.63
CA GLY A 293 0.43 -24.58 -24.04
C GLY A 293 1.82 -24.98 -24.50
N ASP A 294 2.84 -24.15 -24.21
CA ASP A 294 4.22 -24.41 -24.58
C ASP A 294 4.77 -25.69 -23.91
N VAL A 295 4.45 -25.89 -22.61
CA VAL A 295 4.87 -27.10 -21.86
C VAL A 295 4.19 -28.36 -22.43
N ARG A 296 2.93 -28.28 -22.83
CA ARG A 296 2.21 -29.38 -23.49
C ARG A 296 2.78 -29.71 -24.86
N SER A 297 3.38 -28.76 -25.56
CA SER A 297 4.07 -28.95 -26.83
C SER A 297 5.51 -29.48 -26.67
N GLY A 298 5.97 -29.77 -25.44
CA GLY A 298 7.27 -30.33 -25.12
C GLY A 298 8.37 -29.30 -24.83
N LEU A 299 8.03 -27.99 -24.70
CA LEU A 299 9.00 -26.99 -24.30
C LEU A 299 9.22 -27.05 -22.79
N ASP A 300 10.47 -26.88 -22.34
CA ASP A 300 10.80 -26.83 -20.92
C ASP A 300 10.04 -25.69 -20.22
N TRP A 301 9.48 -25.96 -19.05
CA TRP A 301 8.69 -25.01 -18.27
C TRP A 301 9.45 -23.72 -17.93
N ASN A 302 10.76 -23.81 -17.61
CA ASN A 302 11.62 -22.69 -17.26
C ASN A 302 11.86 -21.77 -18.47
N ARG A 303 12.12 -22.33 -19.66
CA ARG A 303 12.28 -21.59 -20.93
C ARG A 303 10.98 -20.93 -21.35
N SER A 304 9.85 -21.63 -21.21
CA SER A 304 8.56 -21.04 -21.50
C SER A 304 8.20 -19.86 -20.57
N LEU A 305 8.49 -19.96 -19.26
CA LEU A 305 8.32 -18.85 -18.32
C LEU A 305 9.15 -17.62 -18.73
N ALA A 306 10.39 -17.82 -19.20
CA ALA A 306 11.26 -16.75 -19.69
C ALA A 306 10.73 -16.12 -20.98
N LEU A 307 10.32 -16.92 -21.96
CA LEU A 307 9.75 -16.46 -23.24
C LEU A 307 8.49 -15.64 -23.03
N ARG A 308 7.63 -16.03 -22.07
CA ARG A 308 6.39 -15.30 -21.72
C ARG A 308 6.63 -14.12 -20.78
N GLY A 309 7.88 -13.82 -20.41
CA GLY A 309 8.27 -12.68 -19.60
C GLY A 309 7.76 -12.74 -18.16
N LEU A 310 7.58 -13.94 -17.61
CA LEU A 310 7.26 -14.21 -16.21
C LEU A 310 8.52 -14.25 -15.35
N ILE A 311 9.63 -14.73 -15.90
CA ILE A 311 10.97 -14.69 -15.30
C ILE A 311 11.95 -13.97 -16.23
N LYS A 312 13.10 -13.57 -15.69
CA LYS A 312 14.17 -12.92 -16.48
C LYS A 312 15.13 -13.95 -17.06
N PRO A 313 15.84 -13.62 -18.17
CA PRO A 313 16.86 -14.51 -18.71
C PRO A 313 17.95 -14.89 -17.71
N ALA A 314 18.34 -13.97 -16.82
CA ALA A 314 19.32 -14.25 -15.77
C ALA A 314 18.79 -15.25 -14.72
N GLU A 315 17.50 -15.24 -14.42
CA GLU A 315 16.86 -16.18 -13.50
C GLU A 315 16.76 -17.58 -14.17
N LEU A 316 16.55 -17.64 -15.48
CA LEU A 316 16.55 -18.90 -16.24
C LEU A 316 17.89 -19.63 -16.10
N ALA A 317 19.03 -18.94 -16.30
CA ALA A 317 20.34 -19.53 -16.15
C ALA A 317 20.59 -20.13 -14.75
N VAL A 318 20.09 -19.45 -13.70
CA VAL A 318 20.16 -19.94 -12.32
C VAL A 318 19.34 -21.23 -12.16
N PHE A 319 18.12 -21.29 -12.71
CA PHE A 319 17.27 -22.48 -12.63
C PHE A 319 17.84 -23.66 -13.40
N GLU A 320 18.45 -23.44 -14.56
CA GLU A 320 19.13 -24.50 -15.32
C GLU A 320 20.35 -25.05 -14.56
N ALA A 321 21.14 -24.16 -13.94
CA ALA A 321 22.28 -24.58 -13.12
C ALA A 321 21.85 -25.34 -11.86
N ALA A 322 20.84 -24.83 -11.15
CA ALA A 322 20.28 -25.46 -9.95
C ALA A 322 19.60 -26.79 -10.25
N GLY A 323 18.95 -26.90 -11.42
CA GLY A 323 18.36 -28.16 -11.88
C GLY A 323 19.40 -29.25 -12.09
N ARG A 324 20.55 -28.91 -12.70
CA ARG A 324 21.70 -29.84 -12.86
C ARG A 324 22.33 -30.24 -11.52
N ALA A 325 22.34 -29.30 -10.55
CA ALA A 325 22.85 -29.54 -9.20
C ALA A 325 21.86 -30.27 -8.27
N GLY A 326 20.63 -30.57 -8.72
CA GLY A 326 19.59 -31.20 -7.91
C GLY A 326 18.98 -30.31 -6.83
N ASN A 327 19.24 -28.99 -6.86
CA ASN A 327 18.83 -28.04 -5.82
C ASN A 327 17.82 -26.97 -6.36
N LEU A 328 16.96 -27.38 -7.27
CA LEU A 328 16.02 -26.50 -7.95
C LEU A 328 15.00 -25.85 -6.99
N ALA A 329 14.51 -26.59 -5.99
CA ALA A 329 13.54 -26.09 -5.03
C ALA A 329 14.09 -24.88 -4.23
N TRP A 330 15.31 -25.00 -3.76
CA TRP A 330 16.00 -23.90 -3.08
C TRP A 330 16.17 -22.68 -3.98
N ALA A 331 16.62 -22.89 -5.23
CA ALA A 331 16.82 -21.80 -6.17
C ALA A 331 15.52 -21.05 -6.50
N LEU A 332 14.41 -21.77 -6.65
CA LEU A 332 13.09 -21.17 -6.86
C LEU A 332 12.65 -20.30 -5.67
N ARG A 333 12.84 -20.78 -4.43
CA ARG A 333 12.56 -19.99 -3.22
C ARG A 333 13.46 -18.77 -3.11
N GLU A 334 14.76 -18.94 -3.25
CA GLU A 334 15.71 -17.84 -3.14
C GLU A 334 15.43 -16.75 -4.17
N MET A 335 15.09 -17.14 -5.40
CA MET A 335 14.69 -16.18 -6.44
C MET A 335 13.35 -15.50 -6.14
N ALA A 336 12.38 -16.19 -5.56
CA ALA A 336 11.14 -15.59 -5.10
C ALA A 336 11.40 -14.52 -4.02
N ASP A 337 12.20 -14.84 -3.02
CA ASP A 337 12.59 -13.94 -1.94
C ASP A 337 13.46 -12.78 -2.42
N SER A 338 14.40 -13.05 -3.33
CA SER A 338 15.21 -12.01 -3.98
C SER A 338 14.34 -11.00 -4.73
N ASN A 339 13.33 -11.45 -5.48
CA ASN A 339 12.40 -10.58 -6.18
C ASN A 339 11.57 -9.72 -5.21
N ARG A 340 11.15 -10.29 -4.07
CA ARG A 340 10.47 -9.57 -2.97
C ARG A 340 11.40 -8.54 -2.34
N ARG A 341 12.62 -8.95 -1.93
CA ARG A 341 13.62 -8.05 -1.32
C ARG A 341 13.98 -6.90 -2.24
N ARG A 342 14.25 -7.15 -3.53
CA ARG A 342 14.56 -6.10 -4.52
C ARG A 342 13.43 -5.08 -4.68
N LEU A 343 12.18 -5.51 -4.64
CA LEU A 343 11.05 -4.58 -4.68
C LEU A 343 11.01 -3.71 -3.42
N ASN A 344 11.16 -4.32 -2.24
CA ASN A 344 11.17 -3.63 -0.97
C ASN A 344 12.28 -2.59 -0.88
N TYR A 345 13.52 -2.96 -1.27
CA TYR A 345 14.65 -2.02 -1.32
C TYR A 345 14.41 -0.85 -2.27
N ARG A 346 13.82 -1.09 -3.44
CA ARG A 346 13.51 0.01 -4.36
C ARG A 346 12.47 0.96 -3.82
N MET A 347 11.44 0.45 -3.16
CA MET A 347 10.43 1.30 -2.52
C MET A 347 11.03 2.10 -1.36
N LEU A 348 11.85 1.48 -0.54
CA LEU A 348 12.55 2.15 0.56
C LEU A 348 13.50 3.24 0.05
N ASN A 349 14.33 2.93 -0.93
CA ASN A 349 15.28 3.89 -1.52
C ASN A 349 14.54 5.08 -2.16
N ALA A 350 13.44 4.82 -2.89
CA ALA A 350 12.63 5.89 -3.46
C ALA A 350 12.09 6.83 -2.37
N VAL A 351 11.58 6.29 -1.28
CA VAL A 351 11.11 7.10 -0.15
C VAL A 351 12.27 7.80 0.56
N GLN A 352 13.41 7.15 0.72
CA GLN A 352 14.60 7.74 1.37
C GLN A 352 15.18 8.91 0.57
N ILE A 353 15.13 8.86 -0.75
CA ILE A 353 15.60 9.94 -1.62
C ILE A 353 14.54 11.06 -1.69
N LEU A 354 13.27 10.70 -1.91
CA LEU A 354 12.20 11.68 -2.07
C LEU A 354 11.96 12.50 -0.79
N PHE A 355 12.14 11.90 0.39
CA PHE A 355 11.86 12.52 1.67
C PHE A 355 12.72 13.77 1.96
N PRO A 356 14.06 13.76 1.83
CA PRO A 356 14.89 14.96 1.99
C PRO A 356 14.55 16.05 0.97
N PHE A 357 14.31 15.68 -0.29
CA PHE A 357 13.91 16.65 -1.32
C PHE A 357 12.58 17.33 -1.00
N ALA A 358 11.60 16.57 -0.49
CA ALA A 358 10.32 17.14 -0.08
C ALA A 358 10.48 18.12 1.09
N ILE A 359 11.33 17.81 2.09
CA ILE A 359 11.62 18.71 3.21
C ILE A 359 12.35 19.97 2.73
N LEU A 360 13.34 19.83 1.84
CA LEU A 360 14.06 20.98 1.26
C LEU A 360 13.12 21.88 0.46
N ALA A 361 12.26 21.31 -0.37
CA ALA A 361 11.27 22.05 -1.13
C ALA A 361 10.32 22.83 -0.21
N LEU A 362 9.86 22.17 0.87
CA LEU A 362 9.01 22.81 1.87
C LEU A 362 9.75 23.94 2.59
N GLY A 363 11.01 23.72 3.01
CA GLY A 363 11.84 24.72 3.65
C GLY A 363 12.09 25.93 2.73
N ALA A 364 12.36 25.70 1.45
CA ALA A 364 12.49 26.76 0.45
C ALA A 364 11.19 27.57 0.29
N THR A 365 10.04 26.89 0.27
CA THR A 365 8.73 27.56 0.21
C THR A 365 8.50 28.43 1.44
N VAL A 366 8.76 27.92 2.64
CA VAL A 366 8.64 28.69 3.89
C VAL A 366 9.61 29.89 3.89
N MET A 367 10.85 29.69 3.43
CA MET A 367 11.85 30.78 3.32
C MET A 367 11.37 31.92 2.40
N ILE A 368 10.82 31.56 1.23
CA ILE A 368 10.25 32.54 0.29
C ILE A 368 9.13 33.34 0.98
N PHE A 369 8.24 32.65 1.71
CA PHE A 369 7.16 33.29 2.46
C PHE A 369 7.73 34.27 3.51
N VAL A 370 8.68 33.81 4.33
CA VAL A 370 9.31 34.69 5.37
C VAL A 370 9.92 35.93 4.73
N VAL A 371 10.74 35.76 3.70
CA VAL A 371 11.39 36.92 3.00
C VAL A 371 10.32 37.83 2.43
N SER A 372 9.25 37.33 1.81
CA SER A 372 8.19 38.15 1.22
C SER A 372 7.46 39.05 2.21
N TYR A 373 7.36 38.62 3.48
CA TYR A 373 6.69 39.42 4.53
C TYR A 373 7.64 40.27 5.36
N PHE A 374 8.93 39.90 5.49
CA PHE A 374 9.91 40.75 6.21
C PHE A 374 10.49 41.88 5.37
N LEU A 375 10.63 41.69 4.06
CA LEU A 375 11.19 42.71 3.15
C LEU A 375 10.38 44.02 3.14
N PRO A 376 9.02 43.99 3.14
CA PRO A 376 8.22 45.19 3.30
C PRO A 376 8.48 45.94 4.58
N LEU A 377 8.64 45.28 5.73
CA LEU A 377 8.91 45.90 7.01
C LEU A 377 10.22 46.66 7.01
N ILE A 378 11.27 46.08 6.42
CA ILE A 378 12.59 46.74 6.28
C ILE A 378 12.47 47.99 5.42
N LYS A 379 11.79 47.91 4.27
CA LYS A 379 11.58 49.06 3.40
C LYS A 379 10.77 50.19 4.06
N LEU A 380 9.79 49.84 4.89
CA LEU A 380 8.98 50.83 5.61
C LEU A 380 9.81 51.55 6.66
N ILE A 381 10.72 50.86 7.35
CA ILE A 381 11.66 51.47 8.30
C ILE A 381 12.62 52.42 7.57
N ASP A 382 13.18 51.99 6.42
CA ASP A 382 14.08 52.84 5.61
C ASP A 382 13.36 54.07 5.03
N ALA A 383 12.08 54.00 4.71
CA ALA A 383 11.30 55.12 4.21
C ALA A 383 10.90 56.13 5.31
N LEU A 384 10.92 55.73 6.57
CA LEU A 384 10.59 56.54 7.74
C LEU A 384 11.82 57.12 8.46
N SER A 385 13.03 56.65 8.12
CA SER A 385 14.31 57.15 8.62
C SER A 385 14.90 58.19 7.70
#